data_362bb9261d3606c224430d17ec388c03
#
_entry.id   362bb9261d3606c224430d17ec388c03
#
_cell.length_a   1.000
_cell.length_b   1.000
_cell.length_c   1.000
_cell.angle_alpha   90.00
_cell.angle_beta   90.00
_cell.angle_gamma   90.00
#
_symmetry.space_group_name_H-M   'P 1'
#
loop_
_entity.id
_entity.type
_entity.pdbx_description
1 polymer ?
#
loop_
_entity_poly.entity_id
_entity_poly.type
_entity_poly.pdbx_seq_one_letter_code
_entity_poly.pdbx_strand_id
1 'polypeptide(L)'
;MHNSPDCTTDRKSGTQRGLLSRARVAVLATATVAGLCAGNLATGPVASASVTPSLPTAPAQFLDTAGLLKALELPQSSTAPAPVPQARVVPEPALPAPPPPPAPASVTLDELVNIVPQVAPDRLAQYVAPLNEALAKAAIDTPLRKAAFIAQLVVESDSFRTFEEYASGRAYEGRSDLGNFAPGDGERFKGRGAIQVTGRHNYESVSQYLGIDFVANPELMATPENAFETAAWYWQSRNLNAVSDSGSIESVSRIVNGGTHGLPQRIDSFQRALSVFH
;
A
#
# COMPACT_ATOMS: atom_id res chain seq x y z
N MET A 1 -23.70 -12.53 82.22
CA MET A 1 -24.38 -12.67 80.98
C MET A 1 -23.52 -11.91 79.97
N HIS A 2 -22.63 -12.56 79.43
CA HIS A 2 -22.30 -13.10 78.11
C HIS A 2 -22.71 -12.18 76.97
N ASN A 3 -21.74 -11.59 76.32
CA ASN A 3 -21.65 -11.65 74.88
C ASN A 3 -20.26 -11.22 74.39
N SER A 4 -19.59 -12.15 73.74
CA SER A 4 -18.36 -11.93 72.98
C SER A 4 -18.66 -11.26 71.63
N PRO A 5 -17.80 -10.43 71.07
CA PRO A 5 -17.86 -10.01 69.69
C PRO A 5 -16.97 -10.91 68.78
N ASP A 6 -17.58 -11.28 67.73
CA ASP A 6 -17.04 -12.07 66.64
C ASP A 6 -16.05 -11.25 65.78
N CYS A 7 -14.91 -11.83 65.49
CA CYS A 7 -13.84 -11.22 64.73
C CYS A 7 -13.87 -11.76 63.31
N THR A 8 -14.50 -11.05 62.37
CA THR A 8 -14.46 -11.33 60.92
C THR A 8 -13.35 -10.53 60.26
N THR A 9 -12.26 -11.20 59.97
CA THR A 9 -11.16 -10.70 59.14
C THR A 9 -11.59 -10.64 57.66
N ASP A 10 -11.79 -9.43 57.19
CA ASP A 10 -12.05 -9.14 55.79
C ASP A 10 -10.72 -9.14 55.01
N ARG A 11 -10.47 -10.22 54.24
CA ARG A 11 -9.29 -10.43 53.43
C ARG A 11 -9.57 -9.79 52.03
N LYS A 12 -9.27 -8.53 51.87
CA LYS A 12 -9.26 -7.89 50.53
C LYS A 12 -8.13 -8.48 49.68
N SER A 13 -8.49 -9.41 48.81
CA SER A 13 -7.62 -9.85 47.71
C SER A 13 -7.57 -8.75 46.64
N GLY A 14 -6.54 -7.91 46.72
CA GLY A 14 -6.23 -6.95 45.65
C GLY A 14 -5.67 -7.67 44.44
N THR A 15 -6.49 -7.92 43.46
CA THR A 15 -6.04 -8.34 42.15
C THR A 15 -5.38 -7.15 41.44
N GLN A 16 -4.08 -7.03 41.56
CA GLN A 16 -3.27 -6.16 40.71
C GLN A 16 -3.33 -6.73 39.28
N ARG A 17 -4.21 -6.16 38.47
CA ARG A 17 -4.11 -6.31 37.02
C ARG A 17 -2.91 -5.51 36.56
N GLY A 18 -1.78 -6.22 36.36
CA GLY A 18 -0.61 -5.66 35.73
C GLY A 18 -0.96 -5.14 34.33
N LEU A 19 -0.90 -3.84 34.14
CA LEU A 19 -0.83 -3.21 32.82
C LEU A 19 0.50 -3.66 32.20
N LEU A 20 0.46 -4.75 31.46
CA LEU A 20 1.51 -5.05 30.49
C LEU A 20 1.42 -4.00 29.40
N SER A 21 2.25 -2.97 29.52
CA SER A 21 2.56 -2.05 28.42
C SER A 21 3.07 -2.89 27.25
N ARG A 22 2.19 -3.15 26.27
CA ARG A 22 2.57 -3.79 25.01
C ARG A 22 3.32 -2.74 24.20
N ALA A 23 4.63 -2.67 24.37
CA ALA A 23 5.50 -1.97 23.46
C ALA A 23 5.37 -2.68 22.09
N ARG A 24 4.67 -2.04 21.15
CA ARG A 24 4.65 -2.48 19.76
C ARG A 24 6.02 -2.17 19.18
N VAL A 25 6.74 -3.22 18.83
CA VAL A 25 7.97 -3.09 18.05
C VAL A 25 7.56 -2.75 16.64
N ALA A 26 7.85 -1.54 16.19
CA ALA A 26 7.69 -1.16 14.80
C ALA A 26 8.61 -2.02 13.96
N VAL A 27 8.01 -2.71 12.99
CA VAL A 27 8.72 -3.61 12.11
C VAL A 27 9.34 -2.84 10.97
N LEU A 28 10.66 -2.91 10.94
CA LEU A 28 11.45 -2.42 9.83
C LEU A 28 11.27 -3.32 8.61
N ALA A 29 10.63 -2.81 7.60
CA ALA A 29 10.76 -3.37 6.26
C ALA A 29 12.04 -2.80 5.61
N THR A 30 13.17 -3.45 5.85
CA THR A 30 14.39 -3.20 5.06
C THR A 30 14.21 -3.82 3.69
N ALA A 31 13.99 -3.00 2.67
CA ALA A 31 14.09 -3.43 1.29
C ALA A 31 15.58 -3.65 0.96
N THR A 32 16.07 -4.86 1.18
CA THR A 32 17.39 -5.27 0.68
C THR A 32 17.23 -5.63 -0.80
N VAL A 33 17.64 -4.74 -1.67
CA VAL A 33 17.89 -5.09 -3.07
C VAL A 33 19.16 -5.93 -3.09
N ALA A 34 19.01 -7.25 -3.13
CA ALA A 34 20.12 -8.18 -3.32
C ALA A 34 20.50 -8.18 -4.80
N GLY A 35 21.50 -7.36 -5.16
CA GLY A 35 22.26 -7.54 -6.39
C GLY A 35 23.20 -8.73 -6.24
N LEU A 36 22.90 -9.82 -6.94
CA LEU A 36 23.86 -10.92 -7.11
C LEU A 36 25.02 -10.46 -8.02
N CYS A 37 26.23 -10.36 -7.45
CA CYS A 37 27.46 -10.50 -8.21
C CYS A 37 28.36 -11.47 -7.47
N ALA A 38 28.47 -12.70 -8.02
CA ALA A 38 29.49 -13.66 -7.67
C ALA A 38 30.80 -13.29 -8.37
N GLY A 39 31.93 -13.39 -7.68
CA GLY A 39 33.20 -13.41 -8.37
C GLY A 39 34.41 -12.93 -7.56
N ASN A 40 35.13 -13.90 -7.01
CA ASN A 40 36.58 -14.06 -6.81
C ASN A 40 37.47 -12.96 -6.19
N LEU A 41 38.11 -13.43 -5.13
CA LEU A 41 39.34 -12.94 -4.49
C LEU A 41 40.51 -12.80 -5.46
N ALA A 42 41.17 -11.64 -5.48
CA ALA A 42 42.63 -11.54 -5.73
C ALA A 42 43.14 -10.23 -5.10
N THR A 43 44.09 -10.38 -4.21
CA THR A 43 44.86 -9.34 -3.53
C THR A 43 45.92 -8.73 -4.44
N GLY A 44 46.05 -7.40 -4.49
CA GLY A 44 47.23 -6.70 -5.03
C GLY A 44 46.98 -5.19 -5.11
N PRO A 45 47.94 -4.34 -4.68
CA PRO A 45 47.82 -2.89 -4.69
C PRO A 45 48.16 -2.35 -6.08
N VAL A 46 47.28 -1.54 -6.65
CA VAL A 46 47.58 -0.76 -7.85
C VAL A 46 47.07 0.66 -7.76
N ALA A 47 47.97 1.52 -8.22
CA ALA A 47 47.95 2.97 -8.15
C ALA A 47 46.74 3.63 -8.85
N SER A 48 46.38 4.79 -8.32
CA SER A 48 45.45 5.73 -8.90
C SER A 48 45.90 6.23 -10.26
N ALA A 49 45.08 5.99 -11.30
CA ALA A 49 45.16 6.72 -12.54
C ALA A 49 43.75 7.25 -12.89
N SER A 50 43.61 8.56 -12.81
CA SER A 50 42.41 9.29 -13.24
C SER A 50 42.39 9.29 -14.78
N VAL A 51 41.42 8.57 -15.36
CA VAL A 51 41.13 8.65 -16.80
C VAL A 51 39.70 9.21 -16.93
N THR A 52 39.61 10.45 -17.37
CA THR A 52 38.38 11.06 -17.86
C THR A 52 38.08 10.54 -19.27
N PRO A 53 36.94 9.95 -19.56
CA PRO A 53 36.55 9.67 -20.93
C PRO A 53 35.96 10.93 -21.57
N SER A 54 36.67 11.50 -22.54
CA SER A 54 36.16 12.50 -23.46
C SER A 54 35.19 11.84 -24.45
N LEU A 55 33.98 12.30 -24.50
CA LEU A 55 32.97 11.99 -25.51
C LEU A 55 33.38 12.67 -26.85
N PRO A 56 33.34 11.96 -27.99
CA PRO A 56 33.51 12.61 -29.29
C PRO A 56 32.21 13.36 -29.65
N THR A 57 32.36 14.66 -29.89
CA THR A 57 31.32 15.53 -30.43
C THR A 57 31.18 15.24 -31.92
N ALA A 58 30.10 14.62 -32.36
CA ALA A 58 29.74 14.51 -33.76
C ALA A 58 28.95 15.80 -34.16
N PRO A 59 29.23 16.37 -35.34
CA PRO A 59 28.52 17.54 -35.83
C PRO A 59 27.09 17.17 -36.25
N ALA A 60 26.11 17.91 -35.75
CA ALA A 60 24.74 17.82 -36.19
C ALA A 60 24.65 18.33 -37.65
N GLN A 61 24.36 17.44 -38.58
CA GLN A 61 23.97 17.81 -39.93
C GLN A 61 22.48 18.13 -39.92
N PHE A 62 22.15 19.38 -40.10
CA PHE A 62 20.78 19.84 -40.37
C PHE A 62 20.36 19.31 -41.74
N LEU A 63 19.39 18.39 -41.77
CA LEU A 63 18.70 18.01 -43.01
C LEU A 63 17.72 19.11 -43.35
N ASP A 64 18.01 19.77 -44.46
CA ASP A 64 17.14 20.76 -45.10
C ASP A 64 15.87 20.05 -45.63
N THR A 65 14.73 20.27 -44.99
CA THR A 65 13.43 19.72 -45.33
C THR A 65 12.72 20.50 -46.47
N ALA A 66 13.36 21.53 -47.02
CA ALA A 66 12.77 22.34 -48.14
C ALA A 66 12.94 21.68 -49.50
N GLY A 67 13.79 20.68 -49.68
CA GLY A 67 14.07 20.04 -50.97
C GLY A 67 13.16 18.87 -51.34
N LEU A 68 12.33 18.37 -50.46
CA LEU A 68 11.57 17.11 -50.68
C LEU A 68 10.13 17.29 -51.19
N LEU A 69 9.63 18.51 -51.28
CA LEU A 69 8.25 18.79 -51.68
C LEU A 69 8.05 19.05 -53.20
N LYS A 70 9.11 18.99 -54.01
CA LYS A 70 9.04 19.36 -55.44
C LYS A 70 9.03 18.16 -56.43
N ALA A 71 8.95 16.92 -55.95
CA ALA A 71 9.07 15.74 -56.80
C ALA A 71 7.81 14.86 -56.89
N LEU A 72 6.63 15.36 -56.51
CA LEU A 72 5.36 14.60 -56.58
C LEU A 72 4.24 15.38 -57.26
N GLU A 73 4.55 16.10 -58.36
CA GLU A 73 3.49 16.53 -59.29
C GLU A 73 3.22 15.43 -60.35
N LEU A 74 2.23 14.58 -60.05
CA LEU A 74 1.63 13.66 -61.02
C LEU A 74 0.63 14.46 -61.88
N PRO A 75 0.58 14.22 -63.24
CA PRO A 75 -0.35 14.91 -64.08
C PRO A 75 -1.79 14.51 -63.77
N GLN A 76 -2.63 15.51 -63.50
CA GLN A 76 -4.07 15.30 -63.34
C GLN A 76 -4.75 15.06 -64.67
N SER A 77 -5.11 13.82 -64.97
CA SER A 77 -6.03 13.48 -66.03
C SER A 77 -7.47 13.73 -65.54
N SER A 78 -8.03 14.80 -66.02
CA SER A 78 -9.46 15.13 -65.89
C SER A 78 -10.31 14.18 -66.74
N THR A 79 -10.86 13.15 -66.09
CA THR A 79 -12.02 12.43 -66.65
C THR A 79 -13.03 12.26 -65.54
N ALA A 80 -14.12 12.97 -65.61
CA ALA A 80 -15.21 12.87 -64.64
C ALA A 80 -15.86 11.47 -64.74
N PRO A 81 -15.92 10.69 -63.61
CA PRO A 81 -16.67 9.45 -63.62
C PRO A 81 -18.17 9.72 -63.52
N ALA A 82 -18.94 8.96 -64.31
CA ALA A 82 -20.40 8.94 -64.29
C ALA A 82 -20.95 8.60 -62.88
N PRO A 83 -22.16 9.10 -62.55
CA PRO A 83 -22.71 8.83 -61.21
C PRO A 83 -23.05 7.35 -61.05
N VAL A 84 -22.36 6.72 -60.09
CA VAL A 84 -22.65 5.35 -59.66
C VAL A 84 -23.92 5.37 -58.80
N PRO A 85 -24.91 4.47 -59.05
CA PRO A 85 -26.08 4.38 -58.19
C PRO A 85 -25.67 4.09 -56.73
N GLN A 86 -26.00 4.96 -55.81
CA GLN A 86 -25.81 4.74 -54.41
C GLN A 86 -26.67 3.57 -53.94
N ALA A 87 -26.06 2.44 -53.64
CA ALA A 87 -26.71 1.35 -52.96
C ALA A 87 -27.21 1.87 -51.58
N ARG A 88 -28.50 1.70 -51.35
CA ARG A 88 -29.16 2.05 -50.09
C ARG A 88 -28.53 1.23 -48.98
N VAL A 89 -27.66 1.85 -48.17
CA VAL A 89 -27.08 1.21 -46.98
C VAL A 89 -28.24 1.00 -46.00
N VAL A 90 -28.67 -0.26 -45.87
CA VAL A 90 -29.56 -0.68 -44.79
C VAL A 90 -28.72 -0.63 -43.52
N PRO A 91 -29.10 0.12 -42.48
CA PRO A 91 -28.34 0.11 -41.25
C PRO A 91 -28.36 -1.29 -40.64
N GLU A 92 -27.19 -1.87 -40.49
CA GLU A 92 -27.01 -3.14 -39.76
C GLU A 92 -27.53 -2.97 -38.31
N PRO A 93 -28.33 -3.90 -37.80
CA PRO A 93 -28.82 -3.80 -36.43
C PRO A 93 -27.61 -3.71 -35.49
N ALA A 94 -27.51 -2.63 -34.72
CA ALA A 94 -26.45 -2.47 -33.72
C ALA A 94 -26.48 -3.66 -32.75
N LEU A 95 -25.38 -4.39 -32.67
CA LEU A 95 -25.22 -5.43 -31.66
C LEU A 95 -25.46 -4.80 -30.29
N PRO A 96 -26.20 -5.48 -29.38
CA PRO A 96 -26.39 -4.98 -28.03
C PRO A 96 -25.04 -4.73 -27.36
N ALA A 97 -24.90 -3.57 -26.74
CA ALA A 97 -23.68 -3.24 -25.99
C ALA A 97 -23.37 -4.37 -24.98
N PRO A 98 -22.10 -4.77 -24.82
CA PRO A 98 -21.74 -5.75 -23.83
C PRO A 98 -22.22 -5.26 -22.46
N PRO A 99 -22.69 -6.18 -21.58
CA PRO A 99 -23.10 -5.79 -20.24
C PRO A 99 -21.94 -5.06 -19.55
N PRO A 100 -22.23 -4.04 -18.72
CA PRO A 100 -21.19 -3.36 -17.97
C PRO A 100 -20.44 -4.39 -17.12
N PRO A 101 -19.11 -4.23 -16.95
CA PRO A 101 -18.34 -5.13 -16.08
C PRO A 101 -18.98 -5.14 -14.70
N PRO A 102 -19.01 -6.30 -14.03
CA PRO A 102 -19.54 -6.39 -12.66
C PRO A 102 -18.82 -5.36 -11.78
N ALA A 103 -19.60 -4.62 -10.99
CA ALA A 103 -19.03 -3.67 -10.03
C ALA A 103 -18.02 -4.41 -9.13
N PRO A 104 -16.86 -3.81 -8.82
CA PRO A 104 -15.90 -4.44 -7.95
C PRO A 104 -16.59 -4.81 -6.64
N ALA A 105 -16.39 -6.07 -6.20
CA ALA A 105 -17.03 -6.62 -5.03
C ALA A 105 -16.60 -5.80 -3.79
N SER A 106 -17.46 -4.91 -3.33
CA SER A 106 -17.24 -4.04 -2.18
C SER A 106 -17.44 -4.81 -0.88
N VAL A 107 -16.75 -4.38 0.17
CA VAL A 107 -16.95 -4.85 1.55
C VAL A 107 -18.10 -4.05 2.16
N THR A 108 -19.08 -4.75 2.72
CA THR A 108 -20.23 -4.14 3.42
C THR A 108 -19.91 -3.90 4.91
N LEU A 109 -20.73 -3.10 5.57
CA LEU A 109 -20.61 -2.91 7.02
C LEU A 109 -20.78 -4.23 7.78
N ASP A 110 -21.77 -5.05 7.41
CA ASP A 110 -22.06 -6.31 8.09
C ASP A 110 -20.89 -7.30 7.94
N GLU A 111 -20.27 -7.37 6.76
CA GLU A 111 -19.05 -8.16 6.55
C GLU A 111 -17.91 -7.64 7.43
N LEU A 112 -17.70 -6.33 7.49
CA LEU A 112 -16.63 -5.76 8.31
C LEU A 112 -16.86 -5.99 9.80
N VAL A 113 -18.10 -5.91 10.28
CA VAL A 113 -18.50 -6.25 11.68
C VAL A 113 -18.21 -7.72 11.98
N ASN A 114 -18.52 -8.62 11.06
CA ASN A 114 -18.24 -10.05 11.24
C ASN A 114 -16.72 -10.34 11.25
N ILE A 115 -15.93 -9.60 10.51
CA ILE A 115 -14.48 -9.77 10.50
C ILE A 115 -13.84 -9.17 11.76
N VAL A 116 -14.36 -8.04 12.26
CA VAL A 116 -13.80 -7.28 13.40
C VAL A 116 -14.84 -7.12 14.53
N PRO A 117 -15.35 -8.23 15.11
CA PRO A 117 -16.47 -8.19 16.04
C PRO A 117 -16.19 -7.48 17.37
N GLN A 118 -14.91 -7.20 17.66
CA GLN A 118 -14.50 -6.46 18.87
C GLN A 118 -14.64 -4.95 18.76
N VAL A 119 -15.10 -4.42 17.61
CA VAL A 119 -15.29 -2.99 17.35
C VAL A 119 -16.76 -2.69 17.10
N ALA A 120 -17.26 -1.61 17.70
CA ALA A 120 -18.65 -1.20 17.54
C ALA A 120 -19.00 -0.89 16.08
N PRO A 121 -20.17 -1.30 15.59
CA PRO A 121 -20.58 -1.08 14.20
C PRO A 121 -20.52 0.37 13.75
N ASP A 122 -20.95 1.31 14.60
CA ASP A 122 -20.93 2.75 14.31
C ASP A 122 -19.50 3.25 14.01
N ARG A 123 -18.52 2.68 14.71
CA ARG A 123 -17.12 2.99 14.45
C ARG A 123 -16.62 2.40 13.13
N LEU A 124 -17.06 1.21 12.77
CA LEU A 124 -16.68 0.56 11.52
C LEU A 124 -17.35 1.21 10.31
N ALA A 125 -18.56 1.75 10.47
CA ALA A 125 -19.34 2.36 9.41
C ALA A 125 -18.57 3.47 8.67
N GLN A 126 -17.82 4.30 9.40
CA GLN A 126 -17.01 5.38 8.83
C GLN A 126 -15.85 4.89 7.95
N TYR A 127 -15.45 3.63 8.09
CA TYR A 127 -14.32 3.05 7.36
C TYR A 127 -14.73 2.29 6.10
N VAL A 128 -16.02 1.98 5.92
CA VAL A 128 -16.49 1.17 4.78
C VAL A 128 -16.20 1.84 3.45
N ALA A 129 -16.53 3.12 3.30
CA ALA A 129 -16.30 3.84 2.04
C ALA A 129 -14.80 4.00 1.75
N PRO A 130 -13.95 4.55 2.67
CA PRO A 130 -12.51 4.67 2.40
C PRO A 130 -11.81 3.33 2.16
N LEU A 131 -12.22 2.26 2.87
CA LEU A 131 -11.69 0.92 2.63
C LEU A 131 -12.00 0.45 1.21
N ASN A 132 -13.24 0.60 0.76
CA ASN A 132 -13.65 0.16 -0.58
C ASN A 132 -12.96 0.95 -1.70
N GLU A 133 -12.73 2.25 -1.52
CA GLU A 133 -11.95 3.07 -2.44
C GLU A 133 -10.51 2.54 -2.55
N ALA A 134 -9.88 2.25 -1.43
CA ALA A 134 -8.53 1.70 -1.38
C ALA A 134 -8.45 0.30 -2.02
N LEU A 135 -9.43 -0.58 -1.75
CA LEU A 135 -9.53 -1.90 -2.38
C LEU A 135 -9.63 -1.79 -3.91
N ALA A 136 -10.49 -0.90 -4.40
CA ALA A 136 -10.68 -0.69 -5.83
C ALA A 136 -9.40 -0.15 -6.51
N LYS A 137 -8.76 0.87 -5.93
CA LYS A 137 -7.52 1.45 -6.46
C LYS A 137 -6.37 0.47 -6.52
N ALA A 138 -6.29 -0.44 -5.55
CA ALA A 138 -5.21 -1.43 -5.48
C ALA A 138 -5.55 -2.77 -6.17
N ALA A 139 -6.69 -2.89 -6.86
CA ALA A 139 -7.17 -4.13 -7.46
C ALA A 139 -7.20 -5.30 -6.47
N ILE A 140 -7.63 -5.02 -5.23
CA ILE A 140 -7.82 -6.01 -4.16
C ILE A 140 -9.25 -6.51 -4.26
N ASP A 141 -9.54 -7.31 -5.27
CA ASP A 141 -10.87 -7.64 -5.76
C ASP A 141 -11.32 -9.08 -5.46
N THR A 142 -10.38 -10.00 -5.19
CA THR A 142 -10.72 -11.39 -4.87
C THR A 142 -10.93 -11.60 -3.36
N PRO A 143 -11.68 -12.65 -2.95
CA PRO A 143 -11.81 -13.03 -1.54
C PRO A 143 -10.48 -13.21 -0.81
N LEU A 144 -9.49 -13.85 -1.43
CA LEU A 144 -8.15 -14.06 -0.86
C LEU A 144 -7.41 -12.73 -0.63
N ARG A 145 -7.42 -11.84 -1.62
CA ARG A 145 -6.76 -10.53 -1.54
C ARG A 145 -7.41 -9.65 -0.46
N LYS A 146 -8.76 -9.55 -0.48
CA LYS A 146 -9.51 -8.79 0.53
C LYS A 146 -9.27 -9.30 1.94
N ALA A 147 -9.37 -10.62 2.13
CA ALA A 147 -9.14 -11.25 3.42
C ALA A 147 -7.70 -11.02 3.92
N ALA A 148 -6.70 -11.19 3.06
CA ALA A 148 -5.31 -10.96 3.41
C ALA A 148 -5.03 -9.49 3.75
N PHE A 149 -5.54 -8.54 2.95
CA PHE A 149 -5.38 -7.12 3.19
C PHE A 149 -5.99 -6.71 4.54
N ILE A 150 -7.27 -7.01 4.76
CA ILE A 150 -7.99 -6.64 5.99
C ILE A 150 -7.33 -7.29 7.21
N ALA A 151 -6.88 -8.54 7.12
CA ALA A 151 -6.21 -9.23 8.21
C ALA A 151 -4.90 -8.52 8.66
N GLN A 152 -4.14 -7.95 7.71
CA GLN A 152 -2.98 -7.15 8.07
C GLN A 152 -3.42 -5.85 8.76
N LEU A 153 -4.38 -5.13 8.19
CA LEU A 153 -4.84 -3.86 8.74
C LEU A 153 -5.41 -4.01 10.16
N VAL A 154 -6.16 -5.07 10.44
CA VAL A 154 -6.70 -5.36 11.78
C VAL A 154 -5.58 -5.42 12.83
N VAL A 155 -4.45 -6.03 12.50
CA VAL A 155 -3.32 -6.13 13.46
C VAL A 155 -2.54 -4.82 13.55
N GLU A 156 -2.25 -4.18 12.42
CA GLU A 156 -1.45 -2.95 12.38
C GLU A 156 -2.16 -1.75 13.03
N SER A 157 -3.48 -1.66 12.88
CA SER A 157 -4.29 -0.54 13.39
C SER A 157 -4.97 -0.82 14.74
N ASP A 158 -4.59 -1.88 15.45
CA ASP A 158 -5.29 -2.30 16.68
C ASP A 158 -6.79 -2.48 16.47
N SER A 159 -7.15 -3.24 15.44
CA SER A 159 -8.55 -3.45 15.06
C SER A 159 -9.25 -2.14 14.67
N PHE A 160 -8.62 -1.32 13.85
CA PHE A 160 -9.10 0.01 13.42
C PHE A 160 -9.37 1.00 14.57
N ARG A 161 -8.72 0.80 15.74
CA ARG A 161 -8.82 1.72 16.87
C ARG A 161 -7.92 2.94 16.71
N THR A 162 -6.82 2.81 16.00
CA THR A 162 -5.89 3.90 15.75
C THR A 162 -5.23 3.75 14.39
N PHE A 163 -5.02 4.88 13.74
CA PHE A 163 -4.19 5.00 12.54
C PHE A 163 -2.92 5.81 12.81
N GLU A 164 -2.61 6.00 14.08
CA GLU A 164 -1.35 6.61 14.53
C GLU A 164 -0.73 5.76 15.62
N GLU A 165 0.58 5.54 15.54
CA GLU A 165 1.35 4.80 16.53
C GLU A 165 1.23 5.43 17.91
N TYR A 166 0.98 4.59 18.93
CA TYR A 166 0.90 5.04 20.33
C TYR A 166 2.24 5.53 20.88
N ALA A 167 3.37 4.99 20.38
CA ALA A 167 4.69 5.42 20.76
C ALA A 167 5.02 6.82 20.19
N SER A 168 5.95 7.51 20.85
CA SER A 168 6.34 8.86 20.43
C SER A 168 7.08 8.91 19.09
N GLY A 169 7.66 7.80 18.64
CA GLY A 169 8.51 7.75 17.45
C GLY A 169 9.98 8.09 17.72
N ARG A 170 10.37 8.47 18.95
CA ARG A 170 11.78 8.80 19.30
C ARG A 170 12.77 7.70 18.97
N ALA A 171 12.34 6.44 19.00
CA ALA A 171 13.17 5.30 18.64
C ALA A 171 13.59 5.29 17.15
N TYR A 172 12.93 6.10 16.32
CA TYR A 172 13.25 6.25 14.90
C TYR A 172 14.16 7.43 14.59
N GLU A 173 14.58 8.18 15.63
CA GLU A 173 15.48 9.31 15.45
C GLU A 173 16.84 8.87 14.90
N GLY A 174 17.33 9.57 13.85
CA GLY A 174 18.60 9.24 13.21
C GLY A 174 18.64 7.92 12.45
N ARG A 175 17.51 7.24 12.27
CA ARG A 175 17.40 5.99 11.51
C ARG A 175 17.58 6.25 10.02
N SER A 176 18.82 6.10 9.53
CA SER A 176 19.16 6.32 8.11
C SER A 176 18.45 5.36 7.17
N ASP A 177 18.18 4.14 7.60
CA ASP A 177 17.41 3.13 6.85
C ASP A 177 15.93 3.51 6.66
N LEU A 178 15.41 4.44 7.48
CA LEU A 178 14.09 5.06 7.34
C LEU A 178 14.13 6.42 6.64
N GLY A 179 15.33 6.91 6.27
CA GLY A 179 15.51 8.25 5.73
C GLY A 179 15.36 9.37 6.76
N ASN A 180 15.43 9.06 8.05
CA ASN A 180 15.31 10.01 9.14
C ASN A 180 16.69 10.61 9.44
N PHE A 181 17.05 11.70 8.74
CA PHE A 181 18.37 12.35 8.85
C PHE A 181 18.32 13.65 9.63
N ALA A 182 17.17 14.33 9.65
CA ALA A 182 17.03 15.62 10.33
C ALA A 182 16.56 15.43 11.78
N PRO A 183 16.98 16.31 12.70
CA PRO A 183 16.49 16.31 14.06
C PRO A 183 14.97 16.43 14.13
N GLY A 184 14.33 15.54 14.88
CA GLY A 184 12.87 15.46 15.03
C GLY A 184 12.17 14.56 14.01
N ASP A 185 12.88 13.98 13.04
CA ASP A 185 12.30 13.08 12.05
C ASP A 185 11.67 11.84 12.67
N GLY A 186 12.25 11.34 13.76
CA GLY A 186 11.73 10.17 14.44
C GLY A 186 10.29 10.36 14.91
N GLU A 187 10.01 11.45 15.59
CA GLU A 187 8.65 11.78 16.07
C GLU A 187 7.73 12.21 14.92
N ARG A 188 8.27 12.97 13.98
CA ARG A 188 7.51 13.51 12.85
C ARG A 188 6.99 12.41 11.93
N PHE A 189 7.83 11.43 11.60
CA PHE A 189 7.53 10.35 10.66
C PHE A 189 7.35 9.00 11.35
N LYS A 190 6.76 9.01 12.54
CA LYS A 190 6.33 7.79 13.23
C LYS A 190 5.25 7.06 12.45
N GLY A 191 4.91 5.84 12.86
CA GLY A 191 3.92 5.01 12.19
C GLY A 191 2.55 5.67 12.07
N ARG A 192 2.06 5.84 10.83
CA ARG A 192 0.69 6.32 10.54
C ARG A 192 0.06 5.55 9.39
N GLY A 193 -1.26 5.72 9.24
CA GLY A 193 -2.07 4.95 8.30
C GLY A 193 -2.47 3.58 8.82
N ALA A 194 -3.37 2.91 8.11
CA ALA A 194 -3.90 1.61 8.55
C ALA A 194 -2.85 0.49 8.54
N ILE A 195 -1.71 0.69 7.87
CA ILE A 195 -0.58 -0.26 7.81
C ILE A 195 0.68 0.26 8.50
N GLN A 196 0.60 1.40 9.22
CA GLN A 196 1.69 1.96 10.00
C GLN A 196 2.94 2.32 9.18
N VAL A 197 2.76 3.09 8.11
CA VAL A 197 3.86 3.65 7.31
C VAL A 197 4.77 4.51 8.20
N THR A 198 6.08 4.21 8.21
CA THR A 198 7.07 4.81 9.11
C THR A 198 8.30 5.30 8.34
N GLY A 199 8.86 6.43 8.74
CA GLY A 199 10.09 7.01 8.23
C GLY A 199 9.90 8.00 7.08
N ARG A 200 10.74 9.05 7.06
CA ARG A 200 10.70 10.14 6.07
C ARG A 200 10.65 9.63 4.64
N HIS A 201 11.50 8.68 4.28
CA HIS A 201 11.57 8.14 2.92
C HIS A 201 10.23 7.53 2.45
N ASN A 202 9.53 6.80 3.34
CA ASN A 202 8.23 6.25 3.01
C ASN A 202 7.15 7.35 2.92
N TYR A 203 7.23 8.38 3.79
CA TYR A 203 6.33 9.54 3.71
C TYR A 203 6.51 10.31 2.41
N GLU A 204 7.75 10.55 1.97
CA GLU A 204 8.04 11.16 0.67
C GLU A 204 7.50 10.33 -0.49
N SER A 205 7.73 9.01 -0.46
CA SER A 205 7.29 8.11 -1.52
C SER A 205 5.76 8.04 -1.64
N VAL A 206 5.05 7.93 -0.51
CA VAL A 206 3.58 7.89 -0.53
C VAL A 206 2.99 9.26 -0.87
N SER A 207 3.64 10.36 -0.46
CA SER A 207 3.24 11.72 -0.85
C SER A 207 3.30 11.91 -2.36
N GLN A 208 4.37 11.45 -2.99
CA GLN A 208 4.53 11.49 -4.43
C GLN A 208 3.47 10.63 -5.15
N TYR A 209 3.17 9.46 -4.62
CA TYR A 209 2.20 8.55 -5.21
C TYR A 209 0.76 9.07 -5.14
N LEU A 210 0.35 9.61 -3.98
CA LEU A 210 -1.02 10.09 -3.74
C LEU A 210 -1.23 11.56 -4.11
N GLY A 211 -0.16 12.32 -4.36
CA GLY A 211 -0.24 13.76 -4.62
C GLY A 211 -0.63 14.59 -3.39
N ILE A 212 -0.40 14.04 -2.17
CA ILE A 212 -0.70 14.67 -0.88
C ILE A 212 0.61 14.89 -0.13
N ASP A 213 0.87 16.11 0.34
CA ASP A 213 2.11 16.41 1.07
C ASP A 213 2.05 15.94 2.53
N PHE A 214 2.29 14.64 2.74
CA PHE A 214 2.42 14.06 4.07
C PHE A 214 3.74 14.40 4.77
N VAL A 215 4.72 14.90 4.03
CA VAL A 215 5.98 15.36 4.65
C VAL A 215 5.74 16.66 5.41
N ALA A 216 4.99 17.58 4.83
CA ALA A 216 4.58 18.81 5.51
C ALA A 216 3.51 18.56 6.57
N ASN A 217 2.55 17.67 6.29
CA ASN A 217 1.35 17.42 7.10
C ASN A 217 1.22 15.92 7.45
N PRO A 218 2.11 15.37 8.29
CA PRO A 218 2.18 13.93 8.54
C PRO A 218 0.92 13.36 9.19
N GLU A 219 0.17 14.16 9.94
CA GLU A 219 -1.09 13.78 10.60
C GLU A 219 -2.20 13.43 9.62
N LEU A 220 -2.18 13.98 8.41
CA LEU A 220 -3.17 13.66 7.36
C LEU A 220 -3.16 12.17 7.01
N MET A 221 -2.04 11.48 7.20
CA MET A 221 -1.93 10.05 6.94
C MET A 221 -2.78 9.20 7.90
N ALA A 222 -3.19 9.76 9.04
CA ALA A 222 -4.03 9.10 10.03
C ALA A 222 -5.54 9.39 9.86
N THR A 223 -5.95 10.23 8.90
CA THR A 223 -7.37 10.38 8.58
C THR A 223 -7.94 9.11 7.95
N PRO A 224 -9.22 8.79 8.10
CA PRO A 224 -9.78 7.54 7.58
C PRO A 224 -9.50 7.33 6.08
N GLU A 225 -9.68 8.36 5.28
CA GLU A 225 -9.49 8.33 3.84
C GLU A 225 -8.04 7.99 3.50
N ASN A 226 -7.09 8.74 4.02
CA ASN A 226 -5.68 8.57 3.73
C ASN A 226 -5.09 7.31 4.38
N ALA A 227 -5.64 6.87 5.51
CA ALA A 227 -5.13 5.68 6.20
C ALA A 227 -5.25 4.42 5.36
N PHE A 228 -6.36 4.23 4.65
CA PHE A 228 -6.54 3.10 3.76
C PHE A 228 -5.83 3.29 2.41
N GLU A 229 -5.77 4.50 1.88
CA GLU A 229 -5.03 4.82 0.65
C GLU A 229 -3.52 4.55 0.82
N THR A 230 -2.94 4.94 1.95
CA THR A 230 -1.52 4.66 2.23
C THR A 230 -1.26 3.16 2.40
N ALA A 231 -2.23 2.42 2.93
CA ALA A 231 -2.16 0.96 3.00
C ALA A 231 -2.24 0.32 1.61
N ALA A 232 -3.10 0.82 0.72
CA ALA A 232 -3.19 0.38 -0.66
C ALA A 232 -1.89 0.63 -1.44
N TRP A 233 -1.29 1.82 -1.28
CA TRP A 233 0.03 2.13 -1.81
C TRP A 233 1.09 1.13 -1.33
N TYR A 234 1.14 0.87 -0.04
CA TYR A 234 2.08 -0.10 0.54
C TYR A 234 1.90 -1.49 -0.06
N TRP A 235 0.64 -1.91 -0.20
CA TRP A 235 0.26 -3.21 -0.76
C TRP A 235 0.72 -3.38 -2.20
N GLN A 236 0.45 -2.40 -3.05
CA GLN A 236 0.85 -2.40 -4.45
C GLN A 236 2.38 -2.33 -4.62
N SER A 237 3.05 -1.47 -3.85
CA SER A 237 4.51 -1.29 -3.94
C SER A 237 5.31 -2.57 -3.65
N ARG A 238 4.67 -3.54 -3.00
CA ARG A 238 5.26 -4.85 -2.64
C ARG A 238 4.61 -6.02 -3.36
N ASN A 239 3.79 -5.74 -4.37
CA ASN A 239 3.07 -6.74 -5.17
C ASN A 239 2.32 -7.79 -4.33
N LEU A 240 1.67 -7.33 -3.23
CA LEU A 240 1.04 -8.24 -2.26
C LEU A 240 -0.22 -8.92 -2.80
N ASN A 241 -0.83 -8.44 -3.88
CA ASN A 241 -1.88 -9.17 -4.58
C ASN A 241 -1.38 -10.54 -5.05
N ALA A 242 -0.25 -10.58 -5.76
CA ALA A 242 0.32 -11.85 -6.24
C ALA A 242 0.72 -12.79 -5.09
N VAL A 243 1.23 -12.23 -3.99
CA VAL A 243 1.54 -13.03 -2.79
C VAL A 243 0.27 -13.61 -2.16
N SER A 244 -0.80 -12.81 -2.08
CA SER A 244 -2.10 -13.23 -1.54
C SER A 244 -2.76 -14.32 -2.38
N ASP A 245 -2.63 -14.25 -3.70
CA ASP A 245 -3.19 -15.23 -4.62
C ASP A 245 -2.63 -16.65 -4.40
N SER A 246 -1.45 -16.77 -3.79
CA SER A 246 -0.91 -18.07 -3.35
C SER A 246 -1.63 -18.66 -2.13
N GLY A 247 -2.50 -17.91 -1.46
CA GLY A 247 -3.21 -18.29 -0.24
C GLY A 247 -2.37 -18.26 1.04
N SER A 248 -1.09 -17.86 0.97
CA SER A 248 -0.18 -17.85 2.12
C SER A 248 -0.26 -16.55 2.91
N ILE A 249 -1.14 -16.49 3.91
CA ILE A 249 -1.19 -15.35 4.84
C ILE A 249 0.13 -15.15 5.61
N GLU A 250 0.87 -16.21 5.85
CA GLU A 250 2.19 -16.11 6.50
C GLU A 250 3.20 -15.37 5.60
N SER A 251 3.22 -15.64 4.30
CA SER A 251 4.07 -14.93 3.34
C SER A 251 3.74 -13.45 3.28
N VAL A 252 2.46 -13.10 3.21
CA VAL A 252 2.00 -11.71 3.29
C VAL A 252 2.45 -11.06 4.60
N SER A 253 2.23 -11.75 5.73
CA SER A 253 2.60 -11.24 7.06
C SER A 253 4.10 -10.99 7.19
N ARG A 254 4.95 -11.86 6.66
CA ARG A 254 6.40 -11.69 6.67
C ARG A 254 6.85 -10.46 5.89
N ILE A 255 6.19 -10.15 4.77
CA ILE A 255 6.51 -8.95 3.98
C ILE A 255 6.02 -7.69 4.71
N VAL A 256 4.80 -7.72 5.27
CA VAL A 256 4.23 -6.56 5.96
C VAL A 256 4.99 -6.24 7.25
N ASN A 257 5.35 -7.25 8.03
CA ASN A 257 5.85 -7.13 9.39
C ASN A 257 7.35 -7.43 9.53
N GLY A 258 8.00 -7.90 8.45
CA GLY A 258 9.41 -8.32 8.50
C GLY A 258 9.66 -9.62 9.27
N GLY A 259 8.62 -10.30 9.77
CA GLY A 259 8.75 -11.51 10.58
C GLY A 259 7.41 -12.18 10.88
N THR A 260 7.28 -12.73 12.09
CA THR A 260 6.09 -13.48 12.54
C THR A 260 5.36 -12.81 13.70
N HIS A 261 5.65 -11.54 13.98
CA HIS A 261 4.98 -10.83 15.07
C HIS A 261 3.48 -10.69 14.78
N GLY A 262 2.66 -11.07 15.74
CA GLY A 262 1.19 -11.05 15.58
C GLY A 262 0.64 -12.08 14.57
N LEU A 263 1.45 -13.03 14.09
CA LEU A 263 1.01 -14.00 13.09
C LEU A 263 -0.25 -14.79 13.49
N PRO A 264 -0.42 -15.26 14.73
CA PRO A 264 -1.66 -15.93 15.12
C PRO A 264 -2.91 -15.05 14.96
N GLN A 265 -2.80 -13.76 15.30
CA GLN A 265 -3.90 -12.81 15.13
C GLN A 265 -4.21 -12.52 13.64
N ARG A 266 -3.16 -12.49 12.80
CA ARG A 266 -3.30 -12.30 11.35
C ARG A 266 -3.97 -13.50 10.70
N ILE A 267 -3.58 -14.72 11.09
CA ILE A 267 -4.21 -15.97 10.64
C ILE A 267 -5.68 -15.99 11.05
N ASP A 268 -5.99 -15.72 12.32
CA ASP A 268 -7.35 -15.72 12.83
C ASP A 268 -8.24 -14.68 12.10
N SER A 269 -7.75 -13.46 11.91
CA SER A 269 -8.46 -12.43 11.15
C SER A 269 -8.64 -12.80 9.68
N PHE A 270 -7.65 -13.44 9.07
CA PHE A 270 -7.71 -13.92 7.69
C PHE A 270 -8.78 -15.02 7.52
N GLN A 271 -8.81 -15.98 8.43
CA GLN A 271 -9.81 -17.05 8.40
C GLN A 271 -11.23 -16.53 8.59
N ARG A 272 -11.43 -15.58 9.52
CA ARG A 272 -12.73 -14.90 9.67
C ARG A 272 -13.13 -14.16 8.39
N ALA A 273 -12.21 -13.43 7.80
CA ALA A 273 -12.50 -12.70 6.56
C ALA A 273 -12.83 -13.65 5.41
N LEU A 274 -12.12 -14.76 5.26
CA LEU A 274 -12.43 -15.78 4.26
C LEU A 274 -13.79 -16.44 4.48
N SER A 275 -14.23 -16.60 5.74
CA SER A 275 -15.55 -17.16 6.01
C SER A 275 -16.70 -16.21 5.69
N VAL A 276 -16.40 -14.94 5.50
CA VAL A 276 -17.35 -13.87 5.14
C VAL A 276 -17.36 -13.61 3.63
N PHE A 277 -16.20 -13.62 2.99
CA PHE A 277 -16.08 -13.42 1.55
C PHE A 277 -16.21 -14.74 0.79
N HIS A 278 -17.36 -14.98 0.20
CA HIS A 278 -17.68 -16.21 -0.57
C HIS A 278 -17.42 -16.01 -2.06
#